data_6988a18afdcf06526cb3864c9fecf219
#
_entry.id   6988a18afdcf06526cb3864c9fecf219
#
_cell.length_a   1.000
_cell.length_b   1.000
_cell.length_c   1.000
_cell.angle_alpha   90.00
_cell.angle_beta   90.00
_cell.angle_gamma   90.00
#
_symmetry.space_group_name_H-M   'P 1'
#
loop_
_entity.id
_entity.type
_entity.pdbx_description
1 polymer ?
#
loop_
_entity_poly.entity_id
_entity_poly.type
_entity_poly.pdbx_seq_one_letter_code
_entity_poly.pdbx_strand_id
1 'polypeptide(L)'
;MSVPNHLLYTKDHEWIDFKDEYAIVGITDYAQSQLGDVIFVEFPEIGEDLDSGSSFGEVEAVKTVADLFAPISGKVLSVNEEIEDAPDLVNSDPYEKGWLLSLIHI
;
A
#
# COMPACT_ATOMS: atom_id res chain seq x y z
N MET A 1 16.18 -8.88 8.01
CA MET A 1 14.82 -9.25 7.61
C MET A 1 14.80 -9.63 6.13
N SER A 2 14.16 -10.72 5.81
CA SER A 2 14.10 -11.16 4.41
C SER A 2 12.93 -10.46 3.69
N VAL A 3 13.15 -10.17 2.42
CA VAL A 3 12.16 -9.54 1.55
C VAL A 3 11.49 -10.66 0.74
N PRO A 4 10.15 -10.72 0.69
CA PRO A 4 9.47 -11.76 -0.07
C PRO A 4 9.89 -11.77 -1.54
N ASN A 5 10.14 -12.97 -2.07
CA ASN A 5 10.63 -13.12 -3.44
C ASN A 5 9.53 -13.13 -4.49
N HIS A 6 8.30 -13.38 -4.09
CA HIS A 6 7.17 -13.48 -5.03
C HIS A 6 6.54 -12.14 -5.36
N LEU A 7 6.99 -11.08 -4.71
CA LEU A 7 6.44 -9.73 -4.90
C LEU A 7 7.28 -8.94 -5.88
N LEU A 8 6.66 -7.99 -6.56
CA LEU A 8 7.37 -7.00 -7.37
C LEU A 8 7.48 -5.72 -6.56
N TYR A 9 8.55 -4.97 -6.78
CA TYR A 9 8.85 -3.76 -6.02
C TYR A 9 9.04 -2.57 -6.93
N THR A 10 8.61 -1.39 -6.48
CA THR A 10 8.76 -0.15 -7.23
C THR A 10 9.89 0.71 -6.65
N LYS A 11 10.29 1.73 -7.40
CA LYS A 11 11.28 2.70 -6.92
C LYS A 11 10.77 3.52 -5.73
N ASP A 12 9.46 3.56 -5.52
CA ASP A 12 8.85 4.28 -4.43
C ASP A 12 8.64 3.39 -3.20
N HIS A 13 9.27 2.21 -3.21
CA HIS A 13 9.23 1.25 -2.10
C HIS A 13 7.84 0.72 -1.81
N GLU A 14 7.10 0.47 -2.88
CA GLU A 14 5.81 -0.21 -2.81
C GLU A 14 5.97 -1.61 -3.37
N TRP A 15 5.14 -2.53 -2.89
CA TRP A 15 5.16 -3.88 -3.43
C TRP A 15 3.83 -4.21 -4.08
N ILE A 16 3.89 -5.14 -5.05
CA ILE A 16 2.71 -5.62 -5.78
C ILE A 16 2.71 -7.14 -5.76
N ASP A 17 1.57 -7.70 -5.39
CA ASP A 17 1.35 -9.14 -5.46
C ASP A 17 0.26 -9.40 -6.50
N PHE A 18 0.67 -9.86 -7.68
CA PHE A 18 -0.28 -10.13 -8.76
C PHE A 18 -1.01 -11.45 -8.52
N LYS A 19 -2.33 -11.37 -8.50
CA LYS A 19 -3.23 -12.52 -8.49
C LYS A 19 -3.82 -12.68 -9.89
N ASP A 20 -4.67 -13.68 -10.10
CA ASP A 20 -5.21 -13.94 -11.45
C ASP A 20 -6.01 -12.77 -12.02
N GLU A 21 -6.85 -12.15 -11.22
CA GLU A 21 -7.76 -11.10 -11.67
C GLU A 21 -7.54 -9.75 -11.02
N TYR A 22 -6.67 -9.68 -10.02
CA TYR A 22 -6.42 -8.44 -9.28
C TYR A 22 -4.98 -8.41 -8.77
N ALA A 23 -4.59 -7.28 -8.22
CA ALA A 23 -3.29 -7.12 -7.61
C ALA A 23 -3.45 -6.50 -6.23
N ILE A 24 -2.62 -6.94 -5.28
CA ILE A 24 -2.59 -6.37 -3.94
C ILE A 24 -1.38 -5.47 -3.83
N VAL A 25 -1.56 -4.30 -3.22
CA VAL A 25 -0.51 -3.29 -3.10
C VAL A 25 -0.27 -2.97 -1.64
N GLY A 26 0.99 -2.80 -1.30
CA GLY A 26 1.39 -2.35 0.04
C GLY A 26 2.72 -1.62 -0.04
N ILE A 27 3.27 -1.25 1.12
CA ILE A 27 4.60 -0.63 1.18
C ILE A 27 5.58 -1.62 1.79
N THR A 28 6.86 -1.45 1.44
CA THR A 28 7.92 -2.36 1.90
C THR A 28 8.29 -2.09 3.34
N ASP A 29 9.01 -3.04 3.92
CA ASP A 29 9.55 -2.88 5.26
C ASP A 29 10.51 -1.68 5.32
N TYR A 30 11.27 -1.44 4.26
CA TYR A 30 12.13 -0.26 4.18
C TYR A 30 11.29 1.03 4.28
N ALA A 31 10.20 1.11 3.51
CA ALA A 31 9.35 2.31 3.50
C ALA A 31 8.77 2.59 4.88
N GLN A 32 8.22 1.57 5.55
CA GLN A 32 7.65 1.79 6.87
C GLN A 32 8.72 2.19 7.90
N SER A 33 9.95 1.68 7.76
CA SER A 33 11.02 2.04 8.68
C SER A 33 11.43 3.50 8.55
N GLN A 34 11.30 4.08 7.36
CA GLN A 34 11.59 5.49 7.12
C GLN A 34 10.49 6.41 7.66
N LEU A 35 9.26 5.90 7.72
CA LEU A 35 8.12 6.69 8.21
C LEU A 35 8.05 6.75 9.73
N GLY A 36 8.44 5.68 10.40
CA GLY A 36 8.19 5.51 11.82
C GLY A 36 6.77 4.98 12.04
N ASP A 37 6.25 5.13 13.26
CA ASP A 37 4.94 4.59 13.61
C ASP A 37 3.83 5.24 12.79
N VAL A 38 3.08 4.41 12.06
CA VAL A 38 1.96 4.88 11.24
C VAL A 38 0.75 5.10 12.14
N ILE A 39 0.14 6.28 12.01
CA ILE A 39 -1.01 6.66 12.82
C ILE A 39 -2.30 6.77 12.01
N PHE A 40 -2.18 6.95 10.70
CA PHE A 40 -3.37 7.08 9.84
C PHE A 40 -2.98 6.81 8.39
N VAL A 41 -3.89 6.19 7.65
CA VAL A 41 -3.73 6.01 6.19
C VAL A 41 -5.00 6.51 5.52
N GLU A 42 -4.84 7.41 4.55
CA GLU A 42 -5.95 7.89 3.74
C GLU A 42 -6.04 7.01 2.48
N PHE A 43 -7.20 6.39 2.30
CA PHE A 43 -7.43 5.48 1.18
C PHE A 43 -8.27 6.13 0.08
N PRO A 44 -8.13 5.68 -1.18
CA PRO A 44 -9.05 6.09 -2.25
C PRO A 44 -10.40 5.40 -2.05
N GLU A 45 -11.38 5.85 -2.81
CA GLU A 45 -12.70 5.22 -2.78
C GLU A 45 -12.70 3.94 -3.61
N ILE A 46 -13.47 2.95 -3.16
CA ILE A 46 -13.67 1.72 -3.93
C ILE A 46 -14.35 2.08 -5.24
N GLY A 47 -13.84 1.54 -6.34
CA GLY A 47 -14.33 1.85 -7.68
C GLY A 47 -13.62 3.01 -8.37
N GLU A 48 -12.74 3.71 -7.66
CA GLU A 48 -11.97 4.80 -8.25
C GLU A 48 -10.92 4.25 -9.22
N ASP A 49 -10.75 4.94 -10.37
CA ASP A 49 -9.72 4.59 -11.34
C ASP A 49 -8.41 5.29 -10.99
N LEU A 50 -7.33 4.53 -10.93
CA LEU A 50 -6.01 5.05 -10.63
C LEU A 50 -5.09 4.89 -11.83
N ASP A 51 -4.28 5.94 -12.09
CA ASP A 51 -3.24 5.88 -13.11
C ASP A 51 -1.90 5.57 -12.45
N SER A 52 -1.08 4.76 -13.12
CA SER A 52 0.25 4.44 -12.64
C SER A 52 1.04 5.73 -12.38
N GLY A 53 1.62 5.83 -11.19
CA GLY A 53 2.42 6.99 -10.80
C GLY A 53 1.63 8.12 -10.15
N SER A 54 0.30 8.07 -10.15
CA SER A 54 -0.50 9.09 -9.48
C SER A 54 -0.66 8.77 -8.00
N SER A 55 -0.82 9.82 -7.18
CA SER A 55 -1.06 9.64 -5.76
C SER A 55 -2.49 9.14 -5.53
N PHE A 56 -2.62 8.05 -4.76
CA PHE A 56 -3.96 7.54 -4.43
C PHE A 56 -4.35 7.83 -2.99
N GLY A 57 -3.43 8.32 -2.18
CA GLY A 57 -3.72 8.62 -0.79
C GLY A 57 -2.46 9.03 -0.06
N GLU A 58 -2.55 9.07 1.24
CA GLU A 58 -1.44 9.47 2.11
C GLU A 58 -1.31 8.53 3.30
N VAL A 59 -0.09 8.38 3.78
CA VAL A 59 0.17 7.72 5.05
C VAL A 59 0.73 8.76 6.02
N GLU A 60 0.07 8.91 7.17
CA GLU A 60 0.55 9.77 8.24
C GLU A 60 1.26 8.93 9.29
N ALA A 61 2.43 9.37 9.66
CA ALA A 61 3.23 8.72 10.69
C ALA A 61 3.71 9.77 11.68
N VAL A 62 4.26 9.32 12.79
CA VAL A 62 4.74 10.22 13.84
C VAL A 62 5.78 11.21 13.32
N LYS A 63 6.65 10.74 12.43
CA LYS A 63 7.76 11.57 11.92
C LYS A 63 7.41 12.39 10.70
N THR A 64 6.47 11.93 9.86
CA THR A 64 6.25 12.54 8.55
C THR A 64 4.93 12.09 7.94
N VAL A 65 4.55 12.77 6.87
CA VAL A 65 3.43 12.41 6.02
C VAL A 65 4.00 12.13 4.63
N ALA A 66 3.59 11.05 4.00
CA ALA A 66 4.06 10.68 2.67
C ALA A 66 2.90 10.34 1.75
N ASP A 67 3.03 10.70 0.47
CA ASP A 67 2.06 10.32 -0.54
C ASP A 67 2.27 8.86 -0.94
N LEU A 68 1.16 8.19 -1.22
CA LEU A 68 1.16 6.83 -1.73
C LEU A 68 0.85 6.88 -3.23
N PHE A 69 1.70 6.24 -4.03
CA PHE A 69 1.58 6.28 -5.49
C PHE A 69 1.12 4.93 -6.02
N ALA A 70 0.22 4.97 -7.02
CA ALA A 70 -0.26 3.75 -7.65
C ALA A 70 0.88 3.11 -8.46
N PRO A 71 1.27 1.88 -8.16
CA PRO A 71 2.36 1.23 -8.89
C PRO A 71 1.94 0.76 -10.28
N ILE A 72 0.64 0.55 -10.47
CA ILE A 72 0.06 0.16 -11.76
C ILE A 72 -1.27 0.87 -11.92
N SER A 73 -1.72 0.99 -13.17
CA SER A 73 -3.07 1.51 -13.45
C SER A 73 -4.10 0.45 -13.14
N GLY A 74 -5.22 0.84 -12.56
CA GLY A 74 -6.28 -0.08 -12.23
C GLY A 74 -7.43 0.60 -11.53
N LYS A 75 -8.47 -0.18 -11.26
CA LYS A 75 -9.63 0.28 -10.50
C LYS A 75 -9.56 -0.28 -9.09
N VAL A 76 -9.83 0.55 -8.10
CA VAL A 76 -9.78 0.12 -6.69
C VAL A 76 -10.88 -0.90 -6.44
N LEU A 77 -10.47 -2.12 -6.10
CA LEU A 77 -11.38 -3.21 -5.79
C LEU A 77 -11.76 -3.23 -4.31
N SER A 78 -10.76 -3.07 -3.45
CA SER A 78 -10.98 -3.03 -2.01
C SER A 78 -9.83 -2.31 -1.32
N VAL A 79 -10.08 -1.87 -0.09
CA VAL A 79 -9.06 -1.29 0.77
C VAL A 79 -9.01 -2.10 2.06
N ASN A 80 -7.86 -2.08 2.73
CA ASN A 80 -7.69 -2.83 3.98
C ASN A 80 -8.28 -2.07 5.15
N GLU A 81 -9.50 -2.40 5.51
CA GLU A 81 -10.22 -1.72 6.58
C GLU A 81 -9.61 -1.95 7.95
N GLU A 82 -8.84 -3.02 8.12
CA GLU A 82 -8.18 -3.28 9.40
C GLU A 82 -7.17 -2.19 9.76
N ILE A 83 -6.61 -1.53 8.75
CA ILE A 83 -5.65 -0.44 8.98
C ILE A 83 -6.33 0.79 9.60
N GLU A 84 -7.61 0.98 9.35
CA GLU A 84 -8.35 2.09 9.98
C GLU A 84 -8.40 1.93 11.50
N ASP A 85 -8.52 0.68 11.96
CA ASP A 85 -8.55 0.38 13.39
C ASP A 85 -7.17 0.16 13.97
N ALA A 86 -6.23 -0.31 13.16
CA ALA A 86 -4.89 -0.67 13.59
C ALA A 86 -3.86 -0.23 12.56
N PRO A 87 -3.60 1.07 12.41
CA PRO A 87 -2.64 1.56 11.40
C PRO A 87 -1.22 1.03 11.58
N ASP A 88 -0.87 0.61 12.78
CA ASP A 88 0.44 0.03 13.05
C ASP A 88 0.67 -1.33 12.38
N LEU A 89 -0.34 -1.93 11.77
CA LEU A 89 -0.16 -3.13 10.95
C LEU A 89 0.78 -2.87 9.78
N VAL A 90 0.78 -1.64 9.25
CA VAL A 90 1.71 -1.24 8.20
C VAL A 90 3.15 -1.38 8.66
N ASN A 91 3.41 -1.12 9.93
CA ASN A 91 4.74 -1.24 10.52
C ASN A 91 5.07 -2.69 10.89
N SER A 92 4.15 -3.39 11.54
CA SER A 92 4.42 -4.70 12.12
C SER A 92 4.36 -5.84 11.11
N ASP A 93 3.55 -5.68 10.06
CA ASP A 93 3.33 -6.77 9.08
C ASP A 93 3.09 -6.21 7.68
N PRO A 94 4.05 -5.46 7.11
CA PRO A 94 3.84 -4.72 5.86
C PRO A 94 3.58 -5.60 4.65
N TYR A 95 3.98 -6.86 4.67
CA TYR A 95 3.84 -7.75 3.51
C TYR A 95 2.60 -8.65 3.55
N GLU A 96 1.88 -8.67 4.66
CA GLU A 96 0.68 -9.49 4.80
C GLU A 96 -0.49 -8.67 5.33
N LYS A 97 -0.68 -8.61 6.65
CA LYS A 97 -1.83 -7.92 7.25
C LYS A 97 -1.81 -6.42 7.02
N GLY A 98 -0.66 -5.85 6.74
CA GLY A 98 -0.49 -4.42 6.46
C GLY A 98 -0.67 -4.04 5.00
N TRP A 99 -1.26 -4.90 4.16
CA TRP A 99 -1.55 -4.54 2.78
C TRP A 99 -2.47 -3.31 2.73
N LEU A 100 -2.33 -2.50 1.68
CA LEU A 100 -3.08 -1.25 1.59
C LEU A 100 -4.37 -1.39 0.80
N LEU A 101 -4.29 -1.81 -0.45
CA LEU A 101 -5.47 -1.92 -1.28
C LEU A 101 -5.29 -2.99 -2.36
N SER A 102 -6.38 -3.34 -3.02
CA SER A 102 -6.30 -4.20 -4.18
C SER A 102 -6.90 -3.50 -5.40
N LEU A 103 -6.34 -3.81 -6.57
CA LEU A 103 -6.71 -3.19 -7.83
C LEU A 103 -7.11 -4.25 -8.84
N ILE A 104 -8.16 -3.94 -9.64
CA ILE A 104 -8.44 -4.71 -10.85
C ILE A 104 -7.59 -4.09 -11.94
N HIS A 105 -6.73 -4.88 -12.54
CA HIS A 105 -5.82 -4.41 -13.58
C HIS A 105 -6.62 -4.06 -14.85
N ILE A 106 -6.37 -2.89 -15.39
CA ILE A 106 -7.01 -2.43 -16.62
C ILE A 106 -6.14 -2.71 -17.84
#